data_2dd8c4563191f57e3122fbf970a2c8ca
#
_entry.id   2dd8c4563191f57e3122fbf970a2c8ca
#
_cell.length_a   1.000
_cell.length_b   1.000
_cell.length_c   1.000
_cell.angle_alpha   90.00
_cell.angle_beta   90.00
_cell.angle_gamma   90.00
#
_symmetry.space_group_name_H-M   'P 1'
#
loop_
_entity.id
_entity.type
_entity.pdbx_description
1 polymer ?
#
loop_
_entity_poly.entity_id
_entity_poly.type
_entity_poly.pdbx_seq_one_letter_code
_entity_poly.pdbx_strand_id
1 'polypeptide(L)'
;MPRSLVVALACGAAILGVSVGLRQGLGLFLEPVSLDLGLGREVFAFAIGLMNLVWGLLAPFAGALADRHGAARVIALGAVAYAGGLLVMALGGAGGGTGGGGGQLVLGGALIGLGLSGSGFTVVLGAVGRAAPPERRGQALGLTSVGGSIGQFLALPYCHLLIEGFGWLPSLTVLAGTALCMAALARGLARGRPIAASAPGGLRAESLAGALRLAGAQRGFWLLTAGFFVCGFHLAFVAVHLPAYLTDQGMPAWLPAAALTLVGLCNIVGTLLCGWLGDRHRKSGVLSLLYLARALIFLIFLLFPVSETSVLVFAATMGFLWLGTVPLTSGVVAAIFGPVHLSMLFGIVFLSHQLGGFLGAWIAGALYDALGSYDVMWWASVALGLLSAALHWPIDERPLARPAVAASVA
;
A
#
# COMPACT_ATOMS: atom_id res chain seq x y z
N MET A 1 -17.12 12.85 21.21
CA MET A 1 -16.27 13.42 20.14
C MET A 1 -16.95 14.64 19.52
N PRO A 2 -16.21 15.72 19.20
CA PRO A 2 -16.78 16.85 18.46
C PRO A 2 -17.30 16.37 17.10
N ARG A 3 -18.44 16.91 16.65
CA ARG A 3 -19.10 16.53 15.40
C ARG A 3 -18.15 16.66 14.18
N SER A 4 -17.28 17.67 14.20
CA SER A 4 -16.25 17.88 13.17
C SER A 4 -15.20 16.78 13.10
N LEU A 5 -14.80 16.20 14.22
CA LEU A 5 -13.85 15.09 14.26
C LEU A 5 -14.48 13.79 13.73
N VAL A 6 -15.75 13.51 14.09
CA VAL A 6 -16.48 12.36 13.57
C VAL A 6 -16.59 12.41 12.04
N VAL A 7 -16.92 13.60 11.50
CA VAL A 7 -16.98 13.81 10.04
C VAL A 7 -15.61 13.59 9.39
N ALA A 8 -14.54 14.12 9.99
CA ALA A 8 -13.19 13.95 9.45
C ALA A 8 -12.74 12.47 9.46
N LEU A 9 -13.06 11.73 10.53
CA LEU A 9 -12.78 10.29 10.62
C LEU A 9 -13.55 9.50 9.58
N ALA A 10 -14.87 9.72 9.46
CA ALA A 10 -15.71 9.02 8.51
C ALA A 10 -15.29 9.29 7.06
N CYS A 11 -15.07 10.56 6.70
CA CYS A 11 -14.60 10.94 5.37
C CYS A 11 -13.19 10.40 5.09
N GLY A 12 -12.26 10.49 6.05
CA GLY A 12 -10.92 9.94 5.91
C GLY A 12 -10.90 8.43 5.71
N ALA A 13 -11.68 7.70 6.52
CA ALA A 13 -11.84 6.25 6.39
C ALA A 13 -12.44 5.86 5.03
N ALA A 14 -13.49 6.58 4.57
CA ALA A 14 -14.10 6.34 3.28
C ALA A 14 -13.15 6.64 2.11
N ILE A 15 -12.36 7.73 2.17
CA ILE A 15 -11.36 8.06 1.15
C ILE A 15 -10.30 6.97 1.07
N LEU A 16 -9.75 6.52 2.21
CA LEU A 16 -8.80 5.42 2.22
C LEU A 16 -9.43 4.11 1.72
N GLY A 17 -10.68 3.86 2.09
CA GLY A 17 -11.43 2.70 1.62
C GLY A 17 -11.54 2.67 0.11
N VAL A 18 -11.94 3.77 -0.52
CA VAL A 18 -12.01 3.87 -1.99
C VAL A 18 -10.63 3.78 -2.61
N SER A 19 -9.68 4.60 -2.15
CA SER A 19 -8.34 4.72 -2.75
C SER A 19 -7.58 3.39 -2.73
N VAL A 20 -7.48 2.75 -1.56
CA VAL A 20 -6.71 1.50 -1.39
C VAL A 20 -7.51 0.29 -1.86
N GLY A 21 -8.85 0.34 -1.70
CA GLY A 21 -9.74 -0.71 -2.16
C GLY A 21 -9.72 -0.89 -3.67
N LEU A 22 -9.93 0.19 -4.43
CA LEU A 22 -9.89 0.13 -5.90
C LEU A 22 -8.52 -0.34 -6.41
N ARG A 23 -7.42 0.15 -5.78
CA ARG A 23 -6.07 -0.33 -6.10
C ARG A 23 -5.95 -1.85 -5.97
N GLN A 24 -6.50 -2.42 -4.89
CA GLN A 24 -6.45 -3.86 -4.65
C GLN A 24 -7.26 -4.64 -5.70
N GLY A 25 -8.39 -4.10 -6.16
CA GLY A 25 -9.25 -4.69 -7.17
C GLY A 25 -8.64 -4.73 -8.57
N LEU A 26 -7.64 -3.90 -8.88
CA LEU A 26 -7.02 -3.85 -10.21
C LEU A 26 -6.37 -5.18 -10.63
N GLY A 27 -5.97 -6.04 -9.70
CA GLY A 27 -5.45 -7.36 -10.02
C GLY A 27 -6.45 -8.27 -10.75
N LEU A 28 -7.76 -8.07 -10.54
CA LEU A 28 -8.82 -8.82 -11.25
C LEU A 28 -8.92 -8.44 -12.73
N PHE A 29 -8.33 -7.30 -13.14
CA PHE A 29 -8.34 -6.82 -14.52
C PHE A 29 -7.16 -7.35 -15.35
N LEU A 30 -6.12 -7.96 -14.73
CA LEU A 30 -4.92 -8.43 -15.44
C LEU A 30 -5.28 -9.34 -16.62
N GLU A 31 -6.02 -10.39 -16.36
CA GLU A 31 -6.34 -11.39 -17.37
C GLU A 31 -7.32 -10.87 -18.43
N PRO A 32 -8.51 -10.33 -18.08
CA PRO A 32 -9.45 -9.87 -19.09
C PRO A 32 -8.90 -8.75 -19.97
N VAL A 33 -8.06 -7.85 -19.43
CA VAL A 33 -7.44 -6.79 -20.23
C VAL A 33 -6.36 -7.36 -21.14
N SER A 34 -5.50 -8.25 -20.63
CA SER A 34 -4.41 -8.84 -21.44
C SER A 34 -4.95 -9.67 -22.59
N LEU A 35 -6.01 -10.46 -22.36
CA LEU A 35 -6.64 -11.28 -23.40
C LEU A 35 -7.33 -10.44 -24.46
N ASP A 36 -8.12 -9.44 -24.06
CA ASP A 36 -8.89 -8.60 -24.98
C ASP A 36 -7.99 -7.72 -25.88
N LEU A 37 -6.91 -7.18 -25.33
CA LEU A 37 -5.95 -6.37 -26.06
C LEU A 37 -4.89 -7.18 -26.82
N GLY A 38 -4.83 -8.50 -26.62
CA GLY A 38 -3.77 -9.35 -27.19
C GLY A 38 -2.37 -8.98 -26.70
N LEU A 39 -2.27 -8.46 -25.46
CA LEU A 39 -1.02 -8.08 -24.81
C LEU A 39 -0.58 -9.17 -23.84
N GLY A 40 0.73 -9.29 -23.64
CA GLY A 40 1.27 -10.09 -22.55
C GLY A 40 0.87 -9.54 -21.17
N ARG A 41 0.94 -10.39 -20.17
CA ARG A 41 0.70 -10.01 -18.77
C ARG A 41 1.70 -8.97 -18.26
N GLU A 42 2.90 -8.93 -18.87
CA GLU A 42 3.95 -7.97 -18.55
C GLU A 42 3.47 -6.53 -18.63
N VAL A 43 2.77 -6.16 -19.71
CA VAL A 43 2.38 -4.75 -19.97
C VAL A 43 1.43 -4.23 -18.91
N PHE A 44 0.39 -5.01 -18.55
CA PHE A 44 -0.53 -4.62 -17.49
C PHE A 44 0.16 -4.64 -16.13
N ALA A 45 0.95 -5.66 -15.84
CA ALA A 45 1.69 -5.80 -14.59
C ALA A 45 2.72 -4.68 -14.41
N PHE A 46 3.39 -4.23 -15.49
CA PHE A 46 4.25 -3.05 -15.51
C PHE A 46 3.47 -1.77 -15.16
N ALA A 47 2.29 -1.59 -15.74
CA ALA A 47 1.43 -0.43 -15.44
C ALA A 47 1.04 -0.37 -13.95
N ILE A 48 0.66 -1.51 -13.35
CA ILE A 48 0.37 -1.61 -11.92
C ILE A 48 1.63 -1.45 -11.05
N GLY A 49 2.75 -1.98 -11.51
CA GLY A 49 4.05 -1.76 -10.88
C GLY A 49 4.41 -0.27 -10.85
N LEU A 50 4.33 0.39 -12.01
CA LEU A 50 4.62 1.82 -12.15
C LEU A 50 3.67 2.68 -11.28
N MET A 51 2.40 2.31 -11.17
CA MET A 51 1.47 2.91 -10.24
C MET A 51 2.02 2.91 -8.79
N ASN A 52 2.53 1.78 -8.32
CA ASN A 52 3.11 1.67 -6.98
C ASN A 52 4.37 2.55 -6.84
N LEU A 53 5.26 2.52 -7.83
CA LEU A 53 6.49 3.32 -7.80
C LEU A 53 6.19 4.82 -7.79
N VAL A 54 5.30 5.30 -8.66
CA VAL A 54 4.87 6.70 -8.72
C VAL A 54 4.22 7.12 -7.40
N TRP A 55 3.35 6.26 -6.83
CA TRP A 55 2.78 6.51 -5.51
C TRP A 55 3.85 6.69 -4.44
N GLY A 56 4.84 5.80 -4.36
CA GLY A 56 5.92 5.89 -3.39
C GLY A 56 6.78 7.13 -3.53
N LEU A 57 7.16 7.46 -4.76
CA LEU A 57 7.98 8.62 -5.06
C LEU A 57 7.27 9.94 -4.76
N LEU A 58 5.98 10.05 -5.06
CA LEU A 58 5.23 11.30 -4.96
C LEU A 58 4.54 11.49 -3.60
N ALA A 59 4.39 10.45 -2.77
CA ALA A 59 3.71 10.54 -1.48
C ALA A 59 4.29 11.62 -0.53
N PRO A 60 5.63 11.80 -0.38
CA PRO A 60 6.19 12.86 0.46
C PRO A 60 5.85 14.26 -0.06
N PHE A 61 5.88 14.44 -1.39
CA PHE A 61 5.56 15.73 -2.02
C PHE A 61 4.07 16.07 -1.89
N ALA A 62 3.20 15.08 -2.08
CA ALA A 62 1.76 15.25 -1.88
C ALA A 62 1.43 15.61 -0.42
N GLY A 63 2.12 14.99 0.56
CA GLY A 63 2.03 15.34 1.97
C GLY A 63 2.42 16.81 2.23
N ALA A 64 3.58 17.24 1.73
CA ALA A 64 4.05 18.61 1.86
C ALA A 64 3.10 19.62 1.18
N LEU A 65 2.54 19.27 0.03
CA LEU A 65 1.55 20.10 -0.66
C LEU A 65 0.25 20.23 0.14
N ALA A 66 -0.18 19.11 0.77
CA ALA A 66 -1.36 19.11 1.64
C ALA A 66 -1.18 19.95 2.91
N ASP A 67 0.04 19.99 3.44
CA ASP A 67 0.36 20.85 4.59
C ASP A 67 0.33 22.35 4.24
N ARG A 68 0.75 22.72 3.03
CA ARG A 68 0.78 24.10 2.56
C ARG A 68 -0.58 24.61 2.03
N HIS A 69 -1.28 23.79 1.24
CA HIS A 69 -2.47 24.21 0.48
C HIS A 69 -3.77 23.59 1.01
N GLY A 70 -3.68 22.74 2.04
CA GLY A 70 -4.80 22.03 2.65
C GLY A 70 -5.06 20.65 2.01
N ALA A 71 -5.31 19.67 2.85
CA ALA A 71 -5.47 18.27 2.44
C ALA A 71 -6.64 18.06 1.47
N ALA A 72 -7.75 18.78 1.65
CA ALA A 72 -8.94 18.62 0.82
C ALA A 72 -8.69 18.91 -0.67
N ARG A 73 -7.87 19.91 -0.98
CA ARG A 73 -7.50 20.25 -2.38
C ARG A 73 -6.64 19.16 -2.99
N VAL A 74 -5.65 18.67 -2.24
CA VAL A 74 -4.71 17.63 -2.71
C VAL A 74 -5.46 16.32 -2.92
N ILE A 75 -6.38 15.94 -2.02
CA ILE A 75 -7.23 14.76 -2.17
C ILE A 75 -8.14 14.91 -3.41
N ALA A 76 -8.75 16.08 -3.63
CA ALA A 76 -9.60 16.28 -4.79
C ALA A 76 -8.83 16.19 -6.11
N LEU A 77 -7.63 16.76 -6.19
CA LEU A 77 -6.73 16.61 -7.35
C LEU A 77 -6.28 15.16 -7.51
N GLY A 78 -5.97 14.49 -6.41
CA GLY A 78 -5.64 13.07 -6.40
C GLY A 78 -6.80 12.20 -6.92
N ALA A 79 -8.03 12.48 -6.52
CA ALA A 79 -9.23 11.80 -7.01
C ALA A 79 -9.43 11.98 -8.52
N VAL A 80 -9.21 13.21 -9.03
CA VAL A 80 -9.28 13.50 -10.47
C VAL A 80 -8.18 12.76 -11.23
N ALA A 81 -6.94 12.76 -10.74
CA ALA A 81 -5.83 12.03 -11.36
C ALA A 81 -6.09 10.51 -11.36
N TYR A 82 -6.62 9.98 -10.25
CA TYR A 82 -7.00 8.56 -10.13
C TYR A 82 -8.06 8.19 -11.16
N ALA A 83 -9.16 8.94 -11.19
CA ALA A 83 -10.24 8.72 -12.15
C ALA A 83 -9.77 8.86 -13.60
N GLY A 84 -8.97 9.90 -13.88
CA GLY A 84 -8.33 10.09 -15.20
C GLY A 84 -7.47 8.91 -15.61
N GLY A 85 -6.70 8.34 -14.67
CA GLY A 85 -5.89 7.15 -14.92
C GLY A 85 -6.73 5.92 -15.28
N LEU A 86 -7.84 5.68 -14.57
CA LEU A 86 -8.77 4.59 -14.89
C LEU A 86 -9.43 4.78 -16.27
N LEU A 87 -9.82 6.02 -16.61
CA LEU A 87 -10.39 6.34 -17.93
C LEU A 87 -9.36 6.17 -19.04
N VAL A 88 -8.10 6.58 -18.80
CA VAL A 88 -7.02 6.38 -19.79
C VAL A 88 -6.74 4.89 -20.00
N MET A 89 -6.79 4.06 -18.96
CA MET A 89 -6.70 2.60 -19.13
C MET A 89 -7.87 2.06 -19.96
N ALA A 90 -9.09 2.54 -19.72
CA ALA A 90 -10.27 2.15 -20.49
C ALA A 90 -10.15 2.54 -21.97
N LEU A 91 -9.56 3.70 -22.29
CA LEU A 91 -9.33 4.14 -23.66
C LEU A 91 -8.39 3.21 -24.45
N GLY A 92 -7.52 2.45 -23.75
CA GLY A 92 -6.68 1.43 -24.36
C GLY A 92 -7.48 0.33 -25.06
N GLY A 93 -8.69 0.00 -24.55
CA GLY A 93 -9.58 -0.97 -25.19
C GLY A 93 -10.54 -0.38 -26.23
N ALA A 94 -10.76 0.93 -26.21
CA ALA A 94 -11.73 1.58 -27.10
C ALA A 94 -11.29 1.64 -28.57
N GLY A 95 -9.99 1.42 -28.85
CA GLY A 95 -9.41 1.48 -30.18
C GLY A 95 -9.59 0.23 -31.06
N GLY A 96 -10.15 -0.86 -30.54
CA GLY A 96 -10.57 -2.05 -31.30
C GLY A 96 -9.47 -2.83 -32.04
N GLY A 97 -8.19 -2.64 -31.69
CA GLY A 97 -7.06 -3.30 -32.35
C GLY A 97 -6.19 -4.14 -31.42
N THR A 98 -5.90 -5.38 -31.82
CA THR A 98 -4.89 -6.22 -31.14
C THR A 98 -3.51 -5.60 -31.25
N GLY A 99 -2.79 -5.49 -30.11
CA GLY A 99 -1.45 -4.91 -30.01
C GLY A 99 -1.41 -3.41 -29.73
N GLY A 100 -2.56 -2.71 -29.70
CA GLY A 100 -2.69 -1.32 -29.25
C GLY A 100 -3.04 -1.25 -27.75
N GLY A 101 -2.99 -0.04 -27.16
CA GLY A 101 -3.46 0.18 -25.78
C GLY A 101 -2.41 0.04 -24.68
N GLY A 102 -1.25 -0.56 -24.94
CA GLY A 102 -0.20 -0.71 -23.90
C GLY A 102 0.28 0.61 -23.31
N GLY A 103 0.45 1.64 -24.17
CA GLY A 103 0.83 2.98 -23.73
C GLY A 103 -0.22 3.63 -22.82
N GLN A 104 -1.52 3.43 -23.10
CA GLN A 104 -2.62 3.92 -22.30
C GLN A 104 -2.66 3.20 -20.96
N LEU A 105 -2.39 1.89 -20.90
CA LEU A 105 -2.30 1.16 -19.63
C LEU A 105 -1.19 1.72 -18.75
N VAL A 106 0.00 1.95 -19.31
CA VAL A 106 1.16 2.50 -18.60
C VAL A 106 0.89 3.93 -18.11
N LEU A 107 0.37 4.80 -18.98
CA LEU A 107 0.02 6.17 -18.62
C LEU A 107 -1.07 6.19 -17.54
N GLY A 108 -2.09 5.34 -17.70
CA GLY A 108 -3.17 5.17 -16.72
C GLY A 108 -2.63 4.73 -15.35
N GLY A 109 -1.70 3.75 -15.34
CA GLY A 109 -1.02 3.32 -14.10
C GLY A 109 -0.27 4.46 -13.42
N ALA A 110 0.51 5.24 -14.18
CA ALA A 110 1.21 6.41 -13.64
C ALA A 110 0.25 7.46 -13.06
N LEU A 111 -0.86 7.76 -13.74
CA LEU A 111 -1.88 8.70 -13.27
C LEU A 111 -2.59 8.19 -12.01
N ILE A 112 -2.90 6.88 -11.93
CA ILE A 112 -3.47 6.28 -10.71
C ILE A 112 -2.46 6.40 -9.55
N GLY A 113 -1.17 6.16 -9.80
CA GLY A 113 -0.10 6.33 -8.81
C GLY A 113 0.00 7.77 -8.28
N LEU A 114 -0.10 8.76 -9.18
CA LEU A 114 -0.22 10.17 -8.81
C LEU A 114 -1.48 10.41 -7.97
N GLY A 115 -2.61 9.85 -8.36
CA GLY A 115 -3.88 9.92 -7.62
C GLY A 115 -3.77 9.33 -6.22
N LEU A 116 -3.16 8.15 -6.08
CA LEU A 116 -2.88 7.48 -4.80
C LEU A 116 -1.98 8.31 -3.89
N SER A 117 -0.98 9.02 -4.44
CA SER A 117 -0.12 9.89 -3.63
C SER A 117 -0.91 11.02 -2.97
N GLY A 118 -1.92 11.58 -3.67
CA GLY A 118 -2.77 12.65 -3.17
C GLY A 118 -3.94 12.18 -2.28
N SER A 119 -4.45 10.95 -2.48
CA SER A 119 -5.61 10.40 -1.75
C SER A 119 -5.28 9.25 -0.79
N GLY A 120 -4.00 8.89 -0.68
CA GLY A 120 -3.53 7.78 0.16
C GLY A 120 -3.24 8.16 1.61
N PHE A 121 -2.60 7.21 2.30
CA PHE A 121 -2.33 7.28 3.74
C PHE A 121 -1.65 8.58 4.18
N THR A 122 -0.63 9.04 3.46
CA THR A 122 0.18 10.21 3.86
C THR A 122 -0.66 11.47 4.03
N VAL A 123 -1.50 11.78 3.05
CA VAL A 123 -2.33 13.00 3.05
C VAL A 123 -3.51 12.86 4.00
N VAL A 124 -4.21 11.72 3.93
CA VAL A 124 -5.44 11.50 4.71
C VAL A 124 -5.14 11.39 6.20
N LEU A 125 -4.14 10.58 6.59
CA LEU A 125 -3.77 10.44 8.00
C LEU A 125 -3.15 11.73 8.55
N GLY A 126 -2.40 12.48 7.72
CA GLY A 126 -1.92 13.81 8.09
C GLY A 126 -3.08 14.76 8.41
N ALA A 127 -4.12 14.78 7.60
CA ALA A 127 -5.31 15.64 7.82
C ALA A 127 -6.08 15.23 9.08
N VAL A 128 -6.34 13.94 9.26
CA VAL A 128 -7.04 13.42 10.45
C VAL A 128 -6.22 13.62 11.72
N GLY A 129 -4.91 13.39 11.67
CA GLY A 129 -4.01 13.61 12.80
C GLY A 129 -3.98 15.07 13.28
N ARG A 130 -4.15 16.02 12.36
CA ARG A 130 -4.29 17.46 12.69
C ARG A 130 -5.66 17.82 13.28
N ALA A 131 -6.71 17.12 12.87
CA ALA A 131 -8.06 17.34 13.38
C ALA A 131 -8.29 16.70 14.77
N ALA A 132 -7.50 15.69 15.12
CA ALA A 132 -7.65 14.93 16.36
C ALA A 132 -6.92 15.61 17.53
N PRO A 133 -7.54 15.64 18.75
CA PRO A 133 -6.86 16.03 19.98
C PRO A 133 -5.64 15.15 20.24
N PRO A 134 -4.56 15.68 20.87
CA PRO A 134 -3.33 14.92 21.14
C PRO A 134 -3.57 13.57 21.82
N GLU A 135 -4.49 13.53 22.80
CA GLU A 135 -4.79 12.34 23.64
C GLU A 135 -5.50 11.24 22.84
N ARG A 136 -6.14 11.57 21.72
CA ARG A 136 -6.93 10.64 20.90
C ARG A 136 -6.37 10.46 19.49
N ARG A 137 -5.20 11.06 19.20
CA ARG A 137 -4.62 11.04 17.85
C ARG A 137 -4.33 9.62 17.36
N GLY A 138 -3.75 8.78 18.18
CA GLY A 138 -3.48 7.37 17.85
C GLY A 138 -4.76 6.60 17.50
N GLN A 139 -5.81 6.76 18.30
CA GLN A 139 -7.11 6.13 18.04
C GLN A 139 -7.73 6.64 16.71
N ALA A 140 -7.64 7.95 16.47
CA ALA A 140 -8.17 8.55 15.25
C ALA A 140 -7.45 8.02 13.99
N LEU A 141 -6.13 7.93 14.02
CA LEU A 141 -5.32 7.39 12.93
C LEU A 141 -5.61 5.90 12.70
N GLY A 142 -5.69 5.12 13.79
CA GLY A 142 -6.03 3.69 13.71
C GLY A 142 -7.40 3.46 13.10
N LEU A 143 -8.44 4.16 13.59
CA LEU A 143 -9.81 4.04 13.08
C LEU A 143 -9.90 4.43 11.59
N THR A 144 -9.18 5.48 11.19
CA THR A 144 -9.14 5.90 9.78
C THR A 144 -8.43 4.85 8.90
N SER A 145 -7.37 4.23 9.40
CA SER A 145 -6.63 3.18 8.68
C SER A 145 -7.47 1.92 8.48
N VAL A 146 -8.33 1.55 9.44
CA VAL A 146 -9.29 0.44 9.30
C VAL A 146 -10.21 0.65 8.11
N GLY A 147 -10.57 1.92 7.79
CA GLY A 147 -11.32 2.24 6.58
C GLY A 147 -10.67 1.73 5.30
N GLY A 148 -9.33 1.80 5.20
CA GLY A 148 -8.59 1.22 4.08
C GLY A 148 -8.74 -0.31 3.98
N SER A 149 -8.68 -1.02 5.10
CA SER A 149 -8.87 -2.48 5.11
C SER A 149 -10.31 -2.89 4.78
N ILE A 150 -11.31 -2.14 5.29
CA ILE A 150 -12.71 -2.35 4.91
C ILE A 150 -12.89 -2.10 3.40
N GLY A 151 -12.25 -1.06 2.87
CA GLY A 151 -12.29 -0.76 1.44
C GLY A 151 -11.70 -1.89 0.59
N GLN A 152 -10.58 -2.48 0.99
CA GLN A 152 -10.01 -3.66 0.32
C GLN A 152 -11.00 -4.83 0.32
N PHE A 153 -11.64 -5.10 1.46
CA PHE A 153 -12.65 -6.15 1.57
C PHE A 153 -13.85 -5.91 0.63
N LEU A 154 -14.39 -4.69 0.58
CA LEU A 154 -15.59 -4.36 -0.20
C LEU A 154 -15.31 -4.17 -1.70
N ALA A 155 -14.15 -3.65 -2.06
CA ALA A 155 -13.83 -3.33 -3.46
C ALA A 155 -13.66 -4.58 -4.33
N LEU A 156 -13.22 -5.69 -3.77
CA LEU A 156 -12.97 -6.91 -4.55
C LEU A 156 -14.25 -7.54 -5.09
N PRO A 157 -15.28 -7.83 -4.26
CA PRO A 157 -16.56 -8.29 -4.82
C PRO A 157 -17.20 -7.23 -5.71
N TYR A 158 -17.05 -5.94 -5.42
CA TYR A 158 -17.55 -4.85 -6.27
C TYR A 158 -16.91 -4.87 -7.67
N CYS A 159 -15.57 -4.97 -7.75
CA CYS A 159 -14.87 -5.08 -9.03
C CYS A 159 -15.25 -6.36 -9.79
N HIS A 160 -15.35 -7.49 -9.09
CA HIS A 160 -15.72 -8.77 -9.69
C HIS A 160 -17.12 -8.71 -10.33
N LEU A 161 -18.12 -8.25 -9.58
CA LEU A 161 -19.49 -8.10 -10.09
C LEU A 161 -19.58 -7.14 -11.28
N LEU A 162 -18.79 -6.07 -11.29
CA LEU A 162 -18.74 -5.16 -12.43
C LEU A 162 -18.13 -5.83 -13.66
N ILE A 163 -17.03 -6.57 -13.50
CA ILE A 163 -16.35 -7.27 -14.61
C ILE A 163 -17.27 -8.36 -15.18
N GLU A 164 -17.92 -9.15 -14.35
CA GLU A 164 -18.86 -10.19 -14.80
C GLU A 164 -20.10 -9.62 -15.49
N GLY A 165 -20.65 -8.51 -14.96
CA GLY A 165 -21.88 -7.92 -15.49
C GLY A 165 -21.70 -7.09 -16.73
N PHE A 166 -20.58 -6.38 -16.86
CA PHE A 166 -20.38 -5.36 -17.89
C PHE A 166 -19.09 -5.51 -18.70
N GLY A 167 -18.21 -6.45 -18.34
CA GLY A 167 -16.87 -6.55 -18.88
C GLY A 167 -15.91 -5.52 -18.25
N TRP A 168 -14.62 -5.62 -18.58
CA TRP A 168 -13.56 -4.84 -17.96
C TRP A 168 -13.60 -3.34 -18.31
N LEU A 169 -13.93 -2.97 -19.55
CA LEU A 169 -13.87 -1.59 -20.04
C LEU A 169 -14.92 -0.68 -19.37
N PRO A 170 -16.23 -1.01 -19.38
CA PRO A 170 -17.23 -0.24 -18.63
C PRO A 170 -16.95 -0.24 -17.12
N SER A 171 -16.41 -1.35 -16.59
CA SER A 171 -16.06 -1.46 -15.17
C SER A 171 -15.04 -0.41 -14.76
N LEU A 172 -13.96 -0.19 -15.54
CA LEU A 172 -12.98 0.86 -15.27
C LEU A 172 -13.64 2.26 -15.27
N THR A 173 -14.61 2.48 -16.15
CA THR A 173 -15.35 3.75 -16.22
C THR A 173 -16.20 3.98 -14.96
N VAL A 174 -16.88 2.94 -14.47
CA VAL A 174 -17.65 3.00 -13.21
C VAL A 174 -16.71 3.21 -12.02
N LEU A 175 -15.56 2.53 -11.98
CA LEU A 175 -14.54 2.73 -10.94
C LEU A 175 -13.97 4.15 -10.96
N ALA A 176 -13.83 4.79 -12.13
CA ALA A 176 -13.43 6.18 -12.25
C ALA A 176 -14.47 7.11 -11.59
N GLY A 177 -15.76 6.88 -11.81
CA GLY A 177 -16.85 7.57 -11.11
C GLY A 177 -16.76 7.38 -9.59
N THR A 178 -16.49 6.14 -9.14
CA THR A 178 -16.30 5.82 -7.72
C THR A 178 -15.09 6.57 -7.14
N ALA A 179 -13.98 6.66 -7.87
CA ALA A 179 -12.80 7.41 -7.44
C ALA A 179 -13.09 8.91 -7.30
N LEU A 180 -13.91 9.51 -8.16
CA LEU A 180 -14.32 10.91 -8.05
C LEU A 180 -15.11 11.22 -6.77
N CYS A 181 -15.79 10.22 -6.16
CA CYS A 181 -16.47 10.42 -4.88
C CYS A 181 -15.50 10.87 -3.78
N MET A 182 -14.20 10.51 -3.88
CA MET A 182 -13.18 10.98 -2.93
C MET A 182 -13.07 12.52 -2.93
N ALA A 183 -13.29 13.20 -4.07
CA ALA A 183 -13.26 14.66 -4.15
C ALA A 183 -14.41 15.32 -3.37
N ALA A 184 -15.59 14.69 -3.37
CA ALA A 184 -16.72 15.15 -2.56
C ALA A 184 -16.44 14.91 -1.06
N LEU A 185 -15.93 13.72 -0.69
CA LEU A 185 -15.59 13.37 0.67
C LEU A 185 -14.45 14.24 1.25
N ALA A 186 -13.54 14.74 0.40
CA ALA A 186 -12.45 15.62 0.81
C ALA A 186 -12.91 16.88 1.52
N ARG A 187 -14.14 17.37 1.23
CA ARG A 187 -14.74 18.53 1.92
C ARG A 187 -14.88 18.31 3.42
N GLY A 188 -15.07 17.06 3.86
CA GLY A 188 -15.12 16.71 5.28
C GLY A 188 -13.78 16.90 6.02
N LEU A 189 -12.66 16.90 5.26
CA LEU A 189 -11.31 17.14 5.77
C LEU A 189 -10.86 18.60 5.62
N ALA A 190 -11.64 19.47 4.98
CA ALA A 190 -11.30 20.87 4.70
C ALA A 190 -11.19 21.76 5.96
N ARG A 191 -11.78 21.33 7.10
CA ARG A 191 -11.82 22.12 8.35
C ARG A 191 -10.56 21.99 9.22
N GLY A 192 -9.59 21.18 8.85
CA GLY A 192 -8.27 21.16 9.47
C GLY A 192 -7.50 22.44 9.09
N ARG A 193 -7.20 23.31 10.08
CA ARG A 193 -6.37 24.49 9.85
C ARG A 193 -5.05 24.09 9.20
N PRO A 194 -4.61 24.82 8.16
CA PRO A 194 -3.21 24.73 7.72
C PRO A 194 -2.32 25.00 8.92
N ILE A 195 -1.22 24.28 9.05
CA ILE A 195 -0.21 24.63 10.04
C ILE A 195 0.33 25.99 9.58
N ALA A 196 -0.16 27.08 10.21
CA ALA A 196 0.58 28.32 10.17
C ALA A 196 1.97 27.99 10.71
N ALA A 197 3.01 28.40 10.01
CA ALA A 197 4.41 28.17 10.34
C ALA A 197 4.82 28.96 11.61
N SER A 198 4.20 28.66 12.74
CA SER A 198 4.36 29.36 14.00
C SER A 198 4.11 28.42 15.17
N ALA A 199 5.08 27.57 15.47
CA ALA A 199 5.35 27.20 16.85
C ALA A 199 6.61 27.98 17.28
N PRO A 200 6.49 29.05 18.08
CA PRO A 200 7.65 29.66 18.71
C PRO A 200 8.17 28.64 19.74
N GLY A 201 9.40 28.19 19.62
CA GLY A 201 10.04 27.29 20.57
C GLY A 201 10.14 25.82 20.16
N GLY A 202 9.80 25.45 18.94
CA GLY A 202 10.05 24.12 18.39
C GLY A 202 11.54 23.87 18.26
N LEU A 203 12.04 22.83 18.93
CA LEU A 203 13.33 22.19 18.66
C LEU A 203 13.68 22.36 17.18
N ARG A 204 14.79 23.03 16.88
CA ARG A 204 15.31 23.15 15.49
C ARG A 204 15.24 21.76 14.90
N ALA A 205 14.32 21.55 13.93
CA ALA A 205 14.33 20.34 13.14
C ALA A 205 15.74 20.25 12.58
N GLU A 206 16.49 19.22 12.98
CA GLU A 206 17.73 18.90 12.31
C GLU A 206 17.42 18.94 10.81
N SER A 207 18.33 19.53 10.03
CA SER A 207 18.08 19.66 8.61
C SER A 207 17.77 18.27 8.02
N LEU A 208 16.92 18.20 7.00
CA LEU A 208 16.64 16.97 6.25
C LEU A 208 17.95 16.17 5.98
N ALA A 209 19.02 16.88 5.60
CA ALA A 209 20.34 16.30 5.39
C ALA A 209 20.94 15.68 6.67
N GLY A 210 20.72 16.30 7.83
CA GLY A 210 21.18 15.77 9.12
C GLY A 210 20.48 14.46 9.48
N ALA A 211 19.14 14.42 9.35
CA ALA A 211 18.37 13.21 9.63
C ALA A 211 18.69 12.07 8.65
N LEU A 212 18.90 12.38 7.36
CA LEU A 212 19.34 11.41 6.36
C LEU A 212 20.74 10.86 6.66
N ARG A 213 21.67 11.74 7.07
CA ARG A 213 23.01 11.31 7.46
C ARG A 213 22.98 10.40 8.69
N LEU A 214 22.16 10.76 9.68
CA LEU A 214 21.98 9.97 10.89
C LEU A 214 21.38 8.60 10.57
N ALA A 215 20.32 8.54 9.77
CA ALA A 215 19.70 7.29 9.34
C ALA A 215 20.66 6.45 8.48
N GLY A 216 21.40 7.09 7.56
CA GLY A 216 22.37 6.43 6.69
C GLY A 216 23.52 5.75 7.45
N ALA A 217 23.89 6.28 8.62
CA ALA A 217 24.91 5.69 9.49
C ALA A 217 24.39 4.49 10.30
N GLN A 218 23.08 4.27 10.34
CA GLN A 218 22.46 3.21 11.17
C GLN A 218 22.22 1.93 10.36
N ARG A 219 22.95 0.87 10.70
CA ARG A 219 22.76 -0.45 10.09
C ARG A 219 21.32 -0.94 10.19
N GLY A 220 20.67 -0.75 11.35
CA GLY A 220 19.27 -1.15 11.57
C GLY A 220 18.29 -0.51 10.60
N PHE A 221 18.53 0.75 10.20
CA PHE A 221 17.69 1.45 9.22
C PHE A 221 17.75 0.78 7.83
N TRP A 222 18.94 0.42 7.36
CA TRP A 222 19.10 -0.23 6.06
C TRP A 222 18.57 -1.65 6.05
N LEU A 223 18.76 -2.39 7.14
CA LEU A 223 18.19 -3.73 7.31
C LEU A 223 16.65 -3.68 7.29
N LEU A 224 16.04 -2.72 8.00
CA LEU A 224 14.61 -2.48 7.99
C LEU A 224 14.11 -2.11 6.60
N THR A 225 14.81 -1.21 5.91
CA THR A 225 14.47 -0.74 4.57
C THR A 225 14.52 -1.87 3.55
N ALA A 226 15.59 -2.67 3.57
CA ALA A 226 15.73 -3.83 2.69
C ALA A 226 14.69 -4.93 3.01
N GLY A 227 14.42 -5.18 4.28
CA GLY A 227 13.40 -6.16 4.68
C GLY A 227 11.98 -5.71 4.31
N PHE A 228 11.66 -4.42 4.41
CA PHE A 228 10.34 -3.90 4.05
C PHE A 228 10.08 -3.88 2.55
N PHE A 229 11.12 -3.85 1.71
CA PHE A 229 11.04 -4.10 0.28
C PHE A 229 10.28 -5.39 -0.02
N VAL A 230 10.60 -6.48 0.71
CA VAL A 230 9.98 -7.80 0.51
C VAL A 230 8.47 -7.77 0.78
N CYS A 231 8.01 -6.93 1.72
CA CYS A 231 6.58 -6.73 1.93
C CYS A 231 5.89 -6.28 0.64
N GLY A 232 6.41 -5.22 0.02
CA GLY A 232 5.86 -4.70 -1.23
C GLY A 232 5.85 -5.74 -2.35
N PHE A 233 6.97 -6.48 -2.48
CA PHE A 233 7.11 -7.54 -3.47
C PHE A 233 6.03 -8.62 -3.30
N HIS A 234 5.87 -9.18 -2.11
CA HIS A 234 4.87 -10.21 -1.82
C HIS A 234 3.44 -9.70 -2.06
N LEU A 235 3.13 -8.50 -1.55
CA LEU A 235 1.79 -7.94 -1.66
C LEU A 235 1.40 -7.69 -3.12
N ALA A 236 2.32 -7.12 -3.92
CA ALA A 236 2.04 -6.83 -5.32
C ALA A 236 1.96 -8.10 -6.16
N PHE A 237 2.86 -9.06 -5.96
CA PHE A 237 2.79 -10.34 -6.63
C PHE A 237 1.44 -11.05 -6.37
N VAL A 238 1.06 -11.23 -5.12
CA VAL A 238 -0.20 -11.91 -4.77
C VAL A 238 -1.42 -11.11 -5.26
N ALA A 239 -1.46 -9.79 -5.04
CA ALA A 239 -2.62 -8.99 -5.39
C ALA A 239 -2.87 -8.93 -6.90
N VAL A 240 -1.81 -8.94 -7.71
CA VAL A 240 -1.90 -8.78 -9.18
C VAL A 240 -2.01 -10.12 -9.88
N HIS A 241 -1.22 -11.11 -9.47
CA HIS A 241 -1.05 -12.35 -10.24
C HIS A 241 -1.78 -13.55 -9.66
N LEU A 242 -2.19 -13.56 -8.38
CA LEU A 242 -2.97 -14.66 -7.82
C LEU A 242 -4.28 -14.91 -8.60
N PRO A 243 -5.06 -13.87 -8.98
CA PRO A 243 -6.26 -14.08 -9.78
C PRO A 243 -5.98 -14.85 -11.08
N ALA A 244 -5.04 -14.37 -11.88
CA ALA A 244 -4.67 -15.00 -13.14
C ALA A 244 -4.07 -16.40 -12.95
N TYR A 245 -3.25 -16.60 -11.91
CA TYR A 245 -2.73 -17.91 -11.55
C TYR A 245 -3.86 -18.93 -11.27
N LEU A 246 -4.89 -18.51 -10.54
CA LEU A 246 -6.02 -19.39 -10.21
C LEU A 246 -6.84 -19.74 -11.45
N THR A 247 -7.02 -18.81 -12.37
CA THR A 247 -7.69 -19.08 -13.66
C THR A 247 -6.86 -20.07 -14.50
N ASP A 248 -5.54 -19.90 -14.58
CA ASP A 248 -4.63 -20.83 -15.27
C ASP A 248 -4.69 -22.26 -14.69
N GLN A 249 -4.95 -22.37 -13.38
CA GLN A 249 -5.14 -23.66 -12.70
C GLN A 249 -6.56 -24.24 -12.88
N GLY A 250 -7.42 -23.60 -13.68
CA GLY A 250 -8.79 -24.05 -13.93
C GLY A 250 -9.71 -23.92 -12.71
N MET A 251 -9.40 -23.04 -11.77
CA MET A 251 -10.23 -22.81 -10.59
C MET A 251 -11.53 -22.07 -10.95
N PRO A 252 -12.62 -22.26 -10.17
CA PRO A 252 -13.89 -21.58 -10.41
C PRO A 252 -13.76 -20.06 -10.45
N ALA A 253 -14.50 -19.39 -11.34
CA ALA A 253 -14.42 -17.95 -11.58
C ALA A 253 -14.65 -17.07 -10.32
N TRP A 254 -15.40 -17.56 -9.34
CA TRP A 254 -15.62 -16.84 -8.08
C TRP A 254 -14.41 -16.84 -7.13
N LEU A 255 -13.52 -17.84 -7.25
CA LEU A 255 -12.45 -18.09 -6.27
C LEU A 255 -11.38 -16.98 -6.23
N PRO A 256 -10.91 -16.41 -7.34
CA PRO A 256 -9.95 -15.30 -7.33
C PRO A 256 -10.42 -14.09 -6.52
N ALA A 257 -11.66 -13.66 -6.75
CA ALA A 257 -12.23 -12.53 -6.02
C ALA A 257 -12.48 -12.88 -4.54
N ALA A 258 -12.96 -14.08 -4.24
CA ALA A 258 -13.17 -14.55 -2.88
C ALA A 258 -11.86 -14.65 -2.09
N ALA A 259 -10.78 -15.17 -2.71
CA ALA A 259 -9.46 -15.26 -2.10
C ALA A 259 -8.92 -13.89 -1.69
N LEU A 260 -8.91 -12.92 -2.61
CA LEU A 260 -8.45 -11.56 -2.30
C LEU A 260 -9.37 -10.85 -1.30
N THR A 261 -10.68 -11.10 -1.35
CA THR A 261 -11.64 -10.60 -0.35
C THR A 261 -11.32 -11.12 1.05
N LEU A 262 -11.01 -12.42 1.15
CA LEU A 262 -10.61 -13.06 2.40
C LEU A 262 -9.28 -12.51 2.92
N VAL A 263 -8.31 -12.22 2.03
CA VAL A 263 -7.08 -11.47 2.39
C VAL A 263 -7.46 -10.14 3.05
N GLY A 264 -8.36 -9.35 2.47
CA GLY A 264 -8.79 -8.07 3.01
C GLY A 264 -9.46 -8.20 4.39
N LEU A 265 -10.31 -9.21 4.57
CA LEU A 265 -11.01 -9.47 5.82
C LEU A 265 -10.03 -9.88 6.94
N CYS A 266 -9.18 -10.86 6.69
CA CYS A 266 -8.21 -11.35 7.67
C CYS A 266 -7.14 -10.29 8.01
N ASN A 267 -6.84 -9.39 7.06
CA ASN A 267 -5.93 -8.27 7.28
C ASN A 267 -6.37 -7.33 8.41
N ILE A 268 -7.68 -7.14 8.60
CA ILE A 268 -8.21 -6.31 9.69
C ILE A 268 -7.75 -6.87 11.04
N VAL A 269 -7.97 -8.16 11.26
CA VAL A 269 -7.62 -8.85 12.51
C VAL A 269 -6.09 -8.90 12.68
N GLY A 270 -5.37 -9.27 11.63
CA GLY A 270 -3.92 -9.40 11.65
C GLY A 270 -3.20 -8.08 11.96
N THR A 271 -3.65 -6.98 11.36
CA THR A 271 -3.05 -5.65 11.62
C THR A 271 -3.26 -5.20 13.06
N LEU A 272 -4.45 -5.43 13.63
CA LEU A 272 -4.73 -5.11 15.04
C LEU A 272 -3.87 -5.95 16.00
N LEU A 273 -3.75 -7.25 15.73
CA LEU A 273 -2.91 -8.14 16.54
C LEU A 273 -1.43 -7.76 16.44
N CYS A 274 -0.92 -7.45 15.25
CA CYS A 274 0.47 -7.01 15.07
C CYS A 274 0.75 -5.70 15.81
N GLY A 275 -0.19 -4.75 15.80
CA GLY A 275 -0.08 -3.53 16.61
C GLY A 275 0.04 -3.86 18.10
N TRP A 276 -0.85 -4.72 18.61
CA TRP A 276 -0.84 -5.15 20.01
C TRP A 276 0.44 -5.92 20.41
N LEU A 277 0.94 -6.80 19.52
CA LEU A 277 2.20 -7.51 19.73
C LEU A 277 3.40 -6.56 19.74
N GLY A 278 3.39 -5.55 18.85
CA GLY A 278 4.45 -4.54 18.75
C GLY A 278 4.54 -3.63 19.99
N ASP A 279 3.45 -3.47 20.76
CA ASP A 279 3.46 -2.74 22.02
C ASP A 279 4.07 -3.56 23.17
N ARG A 280 4.09 -4.90 23.06
CA ARG A 280 4.53 -5.82 24.12
C ARG A 280 5.87 -6.48 23.88
N HIS A 281 6.26 -6.60 22.62
CA HIS A 281 7.46 -7.33 22.22
C HIS A 281 8.37 -6.45 21.33
N ARG A 282 9.62 -6.91 21.13
CA ARG A 282 10.51 -6.32 20.13
C ARG A 282 9.84 -6.34 18.76
N LYS A 283 9.62 -5.18 18.18
CA LYS A 283 8.93 -5.03 16.90
C LYS A 283 9.69 -5.72 15.74
N SER A 284 11.02 -5.62 15.77
CA SER A 284 11.89 -6.30 14.80
C SER A 284 11.82 -7.83 14.91
N GLY A 285 11.71 -8.36 16.13
CA GLY A 285 11.49 -9.79 16.35
C GLY A 285 10.13 -10.26 15.83
N VAL A 286 9.06 -9.47 16.09
CA VAL A 286 7.72 -9.76 15.54
C VAL A 286 7.73 -9.70 14.01
N LEU A 287 8.41 -8.71 13.40
CA LEU A 287 8.59 -8.61 11.94
C LEU A 287 9.32 -9.85 11.39
N SER A 288 10.40 -10.28 12.03
CA SER A 288 11.16 -11.47 11.62
C SER A 288 10.27 -12.72 11.61
N LEU A 289 9.50 -12.95 12.68
CA LEU A 289 8.57 -14.08 12.77
C LEU A 289 7.44 -13.98 11.72
N LEU A 290 6.94 -12.77 11.47
CA LEU A 290 5.91 -12.54 10.45
C LEU A 290 6.42 -12.90 9.06
N TYR A 291 7.64 -12.49 8.68
CA TYR A 291 8.21 -12.83 7.38
C TYR A 291 8.58 -14.31 7.27
N LEU A 292 9.04 -14.91 8.35
CA LEU A 292 9.24 -16.37 8.40
C LEU A 292 7.92 -17.11 8.19
N ALA A 293 6.85 -16.69 8.87
CA ALA A 293 5.51 -17.26 8.67
C ALA A 293 5.03 -17.11 7.22
N ARG A 294 5.24 -15.94 6.58
CA ARG A 294 4.93 -15.77 5.15
C ARG A 294 5.72 -16.72 4.28
N ALA A 295 7.03 -16.89 4.50
CA ALA A 295 7.85 -17.81 3.73
C ALA A 295 7.31 -19.25 3.86
N LEU A 296 6.91 -19.67 5.06
CA LEU A 296 6.31 -20.99 5.30
C LEU A 296 4.95 -21.12 4.60
N ILE A 297 4.12 -20.09 4.60
CA ILE A 297 2.82 -20.10 3.92
C ILE A 297 3.01 -20.23 2.41
N PHE A 298 3.95 -19.49 1.80
CA PHE A 298 4.30 -19.65 0.39
C PHE A 298 4.82 -21.05 0.09
N LEU A 299 5.71 -21.57 0.92
CA LEU A 299 6.27 -22.91 0.76
C LEU A 299 5.19 -23.99 0.85
N ILE A 300 4.32 -23.92 1.86
CA ILE A 300 3.21 -24.86 2.02
C ILE A 300 2.29 -24.82 0.79
N PHE A 301 1.93 -23.61 0.31
CA PHE A 301 1.07 -23.46 -0.86
C PHE A 301 1.70 -24.07 -2.13
N LEU A 302 3.03 -24.01 -2.28
CA LEU A 302 3.76 -24.62 -3.39
C LEU A 302 3.81 -26.15 -3.31
N LEU A 303 3.90 -26.71 -2.10
CA LEU A 303 4.09 -28.14 -1.91
C LEU A 303 2.78 -28.94 -1.96
N PHE A 304 1.64 -28.29 -1.77
CA PHE A 304 0.33 -28.94 -1.80
C PHE A 304 -0.40 -28.68 -3.11
N PRO A 305 -1.27 -29.60 -3.57
CA PRO A 305 -2.09 -29.40 -4.75
C PRO A 305 -2.97 -28.16 -4.63
N VAL A 306 -3.08 -27.40 -5.73
CA VAL A 306 -3.98 -26.25 -5.79
C VAL A 306 -5.42 -26.75 -5.78
N SER A 307 -6.19 -26.31 -4.79
CA SER A 307 -7.61 -26.61 -4.60
C SER A 307 -8.30 -25.40 -3.98
N GLU A 308 -9.62 -25.36 -4.05
CA GLU A 308 -10.39 -24.27 -3.41
C GLU A 308 -10.00 -24.11 -1.93
N THR A 309 -9.87 -25.23 -1.20
CA THR A 309 -9.49 -25.20 0.22
C THR A 309 -8.07 -24.68 0.43
N SER A 310 -7.08 -25.15 -0.34
CA SER A 310 -5.69 -24.69 -0.19
C SER A 310 -5.55 -23.20 -0.52
N VAL A 311 -6.28 -22.72 -1.52
CA VAL A 311 -6.34 -21.29 -1.89
C VAL A 311 -6.99 -20.44 -0.78
N LEU A 312 -8.11 -20.86 -0.22
CA LEU A 312 -8.77 -20.12 0.85
C LEU A 312 -7.94 -20.10 2.14
N VAL A 313 -7.27 -21.21 2.48
CA VAL A 313 -6.35 -21.27 3.62
C VAL A 313 -5.15 -20.37 3.39
N PHE A 314 -4.54 -20.39 2.20
CA PHE A 314 -3.48 -19.46 1.82
C PHE A 314 -3.93 -18.01 1.94
N ALA A 315 -5.09 -17.67 1.37
CA ALA A 315 -5.65 -16.32 1.40
C ALA A 315 -5.93 -15.83 2.82
N ALA A 316 -6.51 -16.66 3.68
CA ALA A 316 -6.80 -16.32 5.07
C ALA A 316 -5.51 -16.08 5.87
N THR A 317 -4.54 -17.01 5.78
CA THR A 317 -3.28 -16.94 6.52
C THR A 317 -2.38 -15.81 6.01
N MET A 318 -2.28 -15.64 4.69
CA MET A 318 -1.55 -14.54 4.08
C MET A 318 -2.19 -13.19 4.40
N GLY A 319 -3.54 -13.13 4.38
CA GLY A 319 -4.30 -11.95 4.76
C GLY A 319 -4.06 -11.53 6.19
N PHE A 320 -4.04 -12.47 7.12
CA PHE A 320 -3.73 -12.22 8.53
C PHE A 320 -2.34 -11.58 8.73
N LEU A 321 -1.38 -11.90 7.86
CA LEU A 321 -0.03 -11.33 7.89
C LEU A 321 0.12 -10.11 6.96
N TRP A 322 -0.96 -9.63 6.25
CA TRP A 322 -0.88 -8.75 5.09
C TRP A 322 -0.23 -7.38 5.38
N LEU A 323 -0.88 -6.54 6.16
CA LEU A 323 -0.39 -5.20 6.49
C LEU A 323 0.08 -5.05 7.95
N GLY A 324 0.14 -6.14 8.72
CA GLY A 324 0.66 -6.13 10.07
C GLY A 324 2.11 -5.62 10.18
N THR A 325 2.84 -5.65 9.07
CA THR A 325 4.20 -5.08 8.96
C THR A 325 4.23 -3.56 9.08
N VAL A 326 3.19 -2.84 8.67
CA VAL A 326 3.18 -1.37 8.60
C VAL A 326 3.31 -0.72 9.99
N PRO A 327 2.46 -1.04 11.00
CA PRO A 327 2.58 -0.49 12.34
C PRO A 327 3.90 -0.92 13.03
N LEU A 328 4.36 -2.14 12.78
CA LEU A 328 5.62 -2.63 13.34
C LEU A 328 6.82 -1.87 12.76
N THR A 329 6.90 -1.72 11.43
CA THR A 329 7.98 -1.01 10.75
C THR A 329 8.05 0.46 11.13
N SER A 330 6.90 1.16 11.14
CA SER A 330 6.85 2.56 11.60
C SER A 330 7.21 2.66 13.09
N GLY A 331 6.84 1.67 13.89
CA GLY A 331 7.21 1.56 15.29
C GLY A 331 8.71 1.38 15.53
N VAL A 332 9.42 0.60 14.70
CA VAL A 332 10.89 0.48 14.75
C VAL A 332 11.55 1.80 14.43
N VAL A 333 11.12 2.50 13.37
CA VAL A 333 11.63 3.83 13.02
C VAL A 333 11.42 4.82 14.18
N ALA A 334 10.22 4.81 14.78
CA ALA A 334 9.91 5.68 15.92
C ALA A 334 10.76 5.36 17.16
N ALA A 335 11.05 4.08 17.43
CA ALA A 335 11.88 3.65 18.54
C ALA A 335 13.34 4.12 18.40
N ILE A 336 13.92 3.95 17.22
CA ILE A 336 15.33 4.29 16.95
C ILE A 336 15.54 5.81 16.86
N PHE A 337 14.73 6.51 16.03
CA PHE A 337 14.95 7.90 15.66
C PHE A 337 14.07 8.92 16.40
N GLY A 338 13.06 8.43 17.11
CA GLY A 338 12.06 9.26 17.78
C GLY A 338 10.98 9.79 16.82
N PRO A 339 9.95 10.48 17.39
CA PRO A 339 8.77 10.91 16.62
C PRO A 339 9.03 12.08 15.67
N VAL A 340 10.08 12.88 15.90
CA VAL A 340 10.36 14.11 15.12
C VAL A 340 10.66 13.81 13.66
N HIS A 341 11.41 12.74 13.38
CA HIS A 341 11.84 12.36 12.03
C HIS A 341 11.04 11.17 11.45
N LEU A 342 10.02 10.69 12.19
CA LEU A 342 9.27 9.49 11.85
C LEU A 342 8.70 9.53 10.43
N SER A 343 7.98 10.58 10.07
CA SER A 343 7.28 10.65 8.78
C SER A 343 8.24 10.62 7.60
N MET A 344 9.38 11.31 7.72
CA MET A 344 10.37 11.37 6.65
C MET A 344 11.12 10.05 6.49
N LEU A 345 11.64 9.50 7.60
CA LEU A 345 12.42 8.26 7.57
C LEU A 345 11.55 7.06 7.21
N PHE A 346 10.31 7.01 7.73
CA PHE A 346 9.35 6.01 7.30
C PHE A 346 8.98 6.17 5.83
N GLY A 347 8.96 7.39 5.29
CA GLY A 347 8.76 7.65 3.86
C GLY A 347 9.82 6.97 2.98
N ILE A 348 11.10 6.97 3.40
CA ILE A 348 12.18 6.26 2.68
C ILE A 348 11.98 4.74 2.75
N VAL A 349 11.66 4.23 3.94
CA VAL A 349 11.35 2.80 4.13
C VAL A 349 10.14 2.40 3.29
N PHE A 350 9.12 3.25 3.22
CA PHE A 350 7.93 3.04 2.39
C PHE A 350 8.24 3.10 0.89
N LEU A 351 9.17 3.95 0.46
CA LEU A 351 9.62 3.98 -0.94
C LEU A 351 10.26 2.64 -1.33
N SER A 352 11.05 2.03 -0.44
CA SER A 352 11.60 0.69 -0.67
C SER A 352 10.49 -0.37 -0.83
N HIS A 353 9.45 -0.31 0.00
CA HIS A 353 8.25 -1.15 -0.15
C HIS A 353 7.59 -0.96 -1.53
N GLN A 354 7.46 0.27 -1.99
CA GLN A 354 6.84 0.56 -3.28
C GLN A 354 7.72 0.11 -4.47
N LEU A 355 9.04 0.17 -4.32
CA LEU A 355 9.99 -0.43 -5.27
C LEU A 355 9.83 -1.96 -5.30
N GLY A 356 9.67 -2.60 -4.13
CA GLY A 356 9.31 -4.01 -4.04
C GLY A 356 7.99 -4.31 -4.75
N GLY A 357 6.99 -3.46 -4.54
CA GLY A 357 5.69 -3.58 -5.21
C GLY A 357 5.77 -3.41 -6.73
N PHE A 358 6.63 -2.51 -7.21
CA PHE A 358 6.90 -2.38 -8.65
C PHE A 358 7.49 -3.66 -9.22
N LEU A 359 8.58 -4.16 -8.62
CA LEU A 359 9.28 -5.33 -9.12
C LEU A 359 8.46 -6.62 -8.96
N GLY A 360 7.72 -6.77 -7.86
CA GLY A 360 6.87 -7.93 -7.61
C GLY A 360 5.70 -8.05 -8.58
N ALA A 361 5.15 -6.92 -9.03
CA ALA A 361 4.13 -6.92 -10.08
C ALA A 361 4.77 -7.17 -11.45
N TRP A 362 5.72 -6.34 -11.86
CA TRP A 362 6.27 -6.36 -13.22
C TRP A 362 7.01 -7.65 -13.56
N ILE A 363 7.97 -8.05 -12.71
CA ILE A 363 8.80 -9.25 -12.98
C ILE A 363 7.93 -10.51 -13.09
N ALA A 364 6.85 -10.61 -12.31
CA ALA A 364 5.95 -11.74 -12.39
C ALA A 364 5.25 -11.84 -13.75
N GLY A 365 4.83 -10.72 -14.33
CA GLY A 365 4.26 -10.67 -15.68
C GLY A 365 5.29 -11.03 -16.73
N ALA A 366 6.48 -10.42 -16.68
CA ALA A 366 7.57 -10.67 -17.63
C ALA A 366 8.04 -12.13 -17.60
N LEU A 367 8.18 -12.71 -16.41
CA LEU A 367 8.55 -14.13 -16.28
C LEU A 367 7.44 -15.06 -16.76
N TYR A 368 6.18 -14.73 -16.52
CA TYR A 368 5.06 -15.52 -17.05
C TYR A 368 5.05 -15.48 -18.58
N ASP A 369 5.20 -14.32 -19.20
CA ASP A 369 5.20 -14.19 -20.65
C ASP A 369 6.40 -14.92 -21.29
N ALA A 370 7.53 -15.02 -20.59
CA ALA A 370 8.73 -15.72 -21.06
C ALA A 370 8.71 -17.24 -20.80
N LEU A 371 8.15 -17.68 -19.69
CA LEU A 371 8.27 -19.06 -19.18
C LEU A 371 6.94 -19.84 -19.18
N GLY A 372 5.80 -19.14 -19.28
CA GLY A 372 4.46 -19.75 -19.17
C GLY A 372 4.10 -20.20 -17.74
N SER A 373 4.88 -19.80 -16.71
CA SER A 373 4.70 -20.24 -15.33
C SER A 373 5.05 -19.14 -14.33
N TYR A 374 4.42 -19.19 -13.15
CA TYR A 374 4.75 -18.38 -11.98
C TYR A 374 5.70 -19.07 -10.98
N ASP A 375 6.21 -20.25 -11.27
CA ASP A 375 7.01 -21.05 -10.31
C ASP A 375 8.22 -20.31 -9.77
N VAL A 376 8.95 -19.59 -10.64
CA VAL A 376 10.10 -18.76 -10.24
C VAL A 376 9.69 -17.69 -9.23
N MET A 377 8.52 -17.07 -9.40
CA MET A 377 8.02 -16.03 -8.51
C MET A 377 7.58 -16.58 -7.15
N TRP A 378 6.98 -17.77 -7.14
CA TRP A 378 6.62 -18.44 -5.91
C TRP A 378 7.86 -18.80 -5.08
N TRP A 379 8.89 -19.41 -5.70
CA TRP A 379 10.17 -19.72 -5.04
C TRP A 379 10.92 -18.46 -4.63
N ALA A 380 10.94 -17.43 -5.45
CA ALA A 380 11.51 -16.12 -5.09
C ALA A 380 10.81 -15.54 -3.85
N SER A 381 9.48 -15.68 -3.75
CA SER A 381 8.73 -15.22 -2.58
C SER A 381 9.12 -15.97 -1.30
N VAL A 382 9.34 -17.29 -1.37
CA VAL A 382 9.88 -18.07 -0.24
C VAL A 382 11.27 -17.56 0.16
N ALA A 383 12.18 -17.43 -0.79
CA ALA A 383 13.56 -17.01 -0.54
C ALA A 383 13.63 -15.59 0.04
N LEU A 384 12.88 -14.64 -0.54
CA LEU A 384 12.78 -13.26 -0.06
C LEU A 384 12.15 -13.18 1.33
N GLY A 385 11.14 -14.01 1.63
CA GLY A 385 10.54 -14.09 2.95
C GLY A 385 11.55 -14.52 4.02
N LEU A 386 12.35 -15.58 3.74
CA LEU A 386 13.44 -16.03 4.61
C LEU A 386 14.52 -14.95 4.76
N LEU A 387 14.91 -14.31 3.66
CA LEU A 387 15.87 -13.21 3.69
C LEU A 387 15.36 -12.05 4.56
N SER A 388 14.11 -11.65 4.38
CA SER A 388 13.52 -10.57 5.17
C SER A 388 13.45 -10.94 6.66
N ALA A 389 13.10 -12.18 7.00
CA ALA A 389 13.14 -12.65 8.39
C ALA A 389 14.55 -12.51 8.99
N ALA A 390 15.58 -12.93 8.24
CA ALA A 390 16.97 -12.81 8.66
C ALA A 390 17.44 -11.34 8.78
N LEU A 391 16.99 -10.45 7.89
CA LEU A 391 17.32 -9.02 7.94
C LEU A 391 16.71 -8.31 9.15
N HIS A 392 15.49 -8.67 9.56
CA HIS A 392 14.81 -8.03 10.70
C HIS A 392 15.33 -8.51 12.06
N TRP A 393 15.82 -9.74 12.16
CA TRP A 393 16.23 -10.35 13.43
C TRP A 393 17.30 -9.55 14.20
N PRO A 394 18.41 -9.09 13.56
CA PRO A 394 19.51 -8.40 14.24
C PRO A 394 19.26 -6.90 14.47
N ILE A 395 18.10 -6.35 14.12
CA ILE A 395 17.83 -4.91 14.29
C ILE A 395 17.78 -4.57 15.77
N ASP A 396 18.65 -3.66 16.22
CA ASP A 396 18.58 -3.06 17.56
C ASP A 396 17.63 -1.85 17.53
N GLU A 397 16.60 -1.90 18.40
CA GLU A 397 15.56 -0.86 18.51
C GLU A 397 15.89 0.21 19.55
N ARG A 398 17.09 0.17 20.17
CA ARG A 398 17.47 1.13 21.18
C ARG A 398 17.50 2.53 20.58
N PRO A 399 16.97 3.55 21.32
CA PRO A 399 17.04 4.92 20.87
C PRO A 399 18.48 5.34 20.65
N LEU A 400 18.74 6.09 19.57
CA LEU A 400 20.05 6.67 19.33
C LEU A 400 20.40 7.63 20.47
N ALA A 401 21.57 7.45 21.04
CA ALA A 401 22.13 8.40 22.00
C ALA A 401 22.24 9.77 21.32
N ARG A 402 21.42 10.74 21.73
CA ARG A 402 21.57 12.11 21.27
C ARG A 402 22.87 12.65 21.85
N PRO A 403 23.75 13.29 21.05
CA PRO A 403 24.83 14.08 21.63
C PRO A 403 24.21 15.04 22.62
N ALA A 404 24.67 15.02 23.86
CA ALA A 404 24.26 16.00 24.86
C ALA A 404 24.49 17.37 24.21
N VAL A 405 23.43 18.17 24.04
CA VAL A 405 23.56 19.59 23.72
C VAL A 405 24.36 20.16 24.87
N ALA A 406 25.65 20.43 24.64
CA ALA A 406 26.47 21.13 25.59
C ALA A 406 25.69 22.40 25.96
N ALA A 407 25.20 22.44 27.20
CA ALA A 407 24.64 23.65 27.75
C ALA A 407 25.80 24.68 27.76
N SER A 408 25.83 25.52 26.74
CA SER A 408 26.65 26.73 26.81
C SER A 408 25.97 27.64 27.82
N VAL A 409 26.28 27.39 29.08
CA VAL A 409 26.13 28.39 30.14
C VAL A 409 27.34 29.28 30.01
N ALA A 410 27.17 30.48 29.52
CA ALA A 410 27.91 31.67 29.86
C ALA A 410 27.04 32.89 29.55
#